data_257c6e786cb1367b20e5311e0b44403a
#
_entry.id   257c6e786cb1367b20e5311e0b44403a
#
_cell.length_a   1.000
_cell.length_b   1.000
_cell.length_c   1.000
_cell.angle_alpha   90.00
_cell.angle_beta   90.00
_cell.angle_gamma   90.00
#
_symmetry.space_group_name_H-M   'P 1'
#
loop_
_entity.id
_entity.type
_entity.pdbx_description
1 polymer ?
#
loop_
_entity_poly.entity_id
_entity_poly.type
_entity_poly.pdbx_seq_one_letter_code
_entity_poly.pdbx_strand_id
1 'polypeptide(L)'
;MTVAGYAREDLAAARPDDNGTGIPARRTAFDDLADLAARLSWCWPALLALVLGLYQMGRPELWRDELASWSFASRPVSSLIASARHTGATQLAYYLLLHGWIAVFGDSADAMRTLSVLAMAAAAACVALVGRHLAGDRAGLASGLVFALVPSVSRFAQEVRFYAPAVLVATLATLLLLRALDQPTVPRWLAYAACLALLGYTDLVALSVVAGHVAGAVLRLWYDNDRRQLLFLPAAAIGLAACLPIAVAGASQANGQIGWIARPSPTLTAFAFFGRNLFYSTSVATALIVLALLAWTVAWREAAFITALAIAPVVAVWLISQGPHSYFFPRYLLVTVGAWAILAGIGLSRLDARIAAVAVLVVAILGAGDQQVIREPGAHDWPAYPVGTGGDYNDFAGAATFVAGQAKAGDGIVYQSKKAPWLMIGYGLQYYLARDMPHGVPVPRDLFIAQTAAQAGTLYPVLCKHPAACLGAEPRIWVVGSGRQKSPYQAVTAAQGKALRAEHYQVTLIKHVQGLTVFLLTREP
;
A
#
# COMPACT_ATOMS: atom_id res chain seq x y z
N MET A 1 6.67 -12.24 -47.57
CA MET A 1 5.55 -13.07 -47.07
C MET A 1 4.76 -12.23 -46.11
N THR A 2 3.55 -11.93 -46.50
CA THR A 2 2.61 -10.94 -45.97
C THR A 2 2.15 -11.32 -44.56
N VAL A 3 2.43 -10.49 -43.60
CA VAL A 3 1.88 -10.63 -42.23
C VAL A 3 0.43 -10.18 -42.27
N ALA A 4 -0.48 -11.12 -42.08
CA ALA A 4 -1.90 -10.86 -41.92
C ALA A 4 -2.11 -10.01 -40.68
N GLY A 5 -2.52 -8.76 -40.88
CA GLY A 5 -3.02 -7.91 -39.82
C GLY A 5 -4.28 -8.55 -39.22
N TYR A 6 -4.25 -8.80 -37.92
CA TYR A 6 -5.48 -9.02 -37.16
C TYR A 6 -6.18 -7.66 -36.97
N ALA A 7 -6.73 -7.15 -38.07
CA ALA A 7 -7.93 -6.36 -37.98
C ALA A 7 -9.03 -7.34 -37.54
N ARG A 8 -9.54 -7.22 -36.34
CA ARG A 8 -10.84 -7.76 -35.98
C ARG A 8 -11.88 -7.03 -36.84
N GLU A 9 -12.11 -7.51 -38.05
CA GLU A 9 -13.40 -7.37 -38.65
C GLU A 9 -14.39 -8.12 -37.76
N ASP A 10 -15.42 -7.42 -37.34
CA ASP A 10 -16.60 -7.98 -36.74
C ASP A 10 -17.25 -8.94 -37.74
N LEU A 11 -16.72 -10.13 -37.90
CA LEU A 11 -17.41 -11.25 -38.49
C LEU A 11 -18.46 -11.72 -37.48
N ALA A 12 -19.56 -10.94 -37.40
CA ALA A 12 -20.82 -11.49 -37.02
C ALA A 12 -21.11 -12.58 -38.06
N ALA A 13 -20.68 -13.80 -37.80
CA ALA A 13 -21.07 -14.97 -38.59
C ALA A 13 -22.59 -15.02 -38.57
N ALA A 14 -23.22 -14.53 -39.68
CA ALA A 14 -24.62 -14.79 -39.95
C ALA A 14 -24.78 -16.30 -39.95
N ARG A 15 -25.49 -16.85 -39.01
CA ARG A 15 -26.02 -18.23 -39.13
C ARG A 15 -26.98 -18.21 -40.29
N PRO A 16 -26.80 -19.05 -41.34
CA PRO A 16 -27.81 -19.19 -42.37
C PRO A 16 -29.06 -19.75 -41.66
N ASP A 17 -30.18 -19.07 -41.81
CA ASP A 17 -31.47 -19.63 -41.46
C ASP A 17 -31.78 -20.72 -42.52
N ASP A 18 -32.36 -21.83 -42.10
CA ASP A 18 -32.69 -22.99 -42.94
C ASP A 18 -33.66 -22.66 -44.10
N ASN A 19 -34.09 -21.40 -44.22
CA ASN A 19 -35.07 -20.95 -45.23
C ASN A 19 -34.50 -20.07 -46.35
N GLY A 20 -33.16 -19.85 -46.40
CA GLY A 20 -32.54 -19.19 -47.57
C GLY A 20 -32.92 -17.72 -47.82
N THR A 21 -33.49 -17.02 -46.83
CA THR A 21 -33.98 -15.63 -46.99
C THR A 21 -33.01 -14.55 -46.58
N GLY A 22 -31.75 -14.90 -46.16
CA GLY A 22 -30.66 -13.95 -45.94
C GLY A 22 -30.92 -12.77 -44.96
N ILE A 23 -31.97 -12.85 -44.15
CA ILE A 23 -32.31 -11.81 -43.17
C ILE A 23 -31.39 -12.01 -41.94
N PRO A 24 -30.53 -11.05 -41.57
CA PRO A 24 -29.70 -11.19 -40.38
C PRO A 24 -30.59 -11.42 -39.16
N ALA A 25 -30.28 -12.48 -38.39
CA ALA A 25 -31.01 -12.80 -37.18
C ALA A 25 -31.10 -11.54 -36.29
N ARG A 26 -32.32 -11.15 -35.95
CA ARG A 26 -32.57 -9.98 -35.08
C ARG A 26 -31.88 -10.26 -33.76
N ARG A 27 -30.87 -9.44 -33.38
CA ARG A 27 -30.26 -9.50 -32.04
C ARG A 27 -31.40 -9.44 -31.03
N THR A 28 -31.40 -10.37 -30.09
CA THR A 28 -32.38 -10.36 -29.00
C THR A 28 -31.89 -9.41 -27.89
N ALA A 29 -32.80 -8.88 -27.10
CA ALA A 29 -32.45 -8.08 -25.91
C ALA A 29 -31.55 -8.88 -24.95
N PHE A 30 -31.60 -10.20 -25.01
CA PHE A 30 -30.74 -11.11 -24.24
C PHE A 30 -29.29 -11.10 -24.76
N ASP A 31 -29.10 -11.05 -26.09
CA ASP A 31 -27.77 -10.95 -26.70
C ASP A 31 -27.13 -9.60 -26.36
N ASP A 32 -27.89 -8.50 -26.38
CA ASP A 32 -27.44 -7.18 -26.01
C ASP A 32 -27.06 -7.09 -24.51
N LEU A 33 -27.80 -7.75 -23.63
CA LEU A 33 -27.50 -7.88 -22.21
C LEU A 33 -26.25 -8.72 -21.95
N ALA A 34 -26.09 -9.83 -22.68
CA ALA A 34 -24.91 -10.68 -22.59
C ALA A 34 -23.62 -9.92 -23.05
N ASP A 35 -23.74 -9.19 -24.15
CA ASP A 35 -22.65 -8.32 -24.64
C ASP A 35 -22.30 -7.20 -23.64
N LEU A 36 -23.31 -6.59 -23.03
CA LEU A 36 -23.11 -5.58 -21.99
C LEU A 36 -22.43 -6.17 -20.76
N ALA A 37 -22.89 -7.34 -20.30
CA ALA A 37 -22.29 -8.06 -19.17
C ALA A 37 -20.82 -8.43 -19.45
N ALA A 38 -20.49 -8.85 -20.67
CA ALA A 38 -19.13 -9.14 -21.08
C ALA A 38 -18.27 -7.86 -21.12
N ARG A 39 -18.81 -6.76 -21.65
CA ARG A 39 -18.11 -5.44 -21.65
C ARG A 39 -17.83 -4.92 -20.25
N LEU A 40 -18.73 -5.16 -19.30
CA LEU A 40 -18.63 -4.73 -17.90
C LEU A 40 -17.99 -5.78 -16.98
N SER A 41 -17.45 -6.87 -17.53
CA SER A 41 -16.87 -7.96 -16.73
C SER A 41 -15.77 -7.51 -15.77
N TRP A 42 -15.07 -6.41 -16.07
CA TRP A 42 -14.06 -5.79 -15.18
C TRP A 42 -14.65 -5.15 -13.92
N CYS A 43 -15.95 -4.85 -13.89
CA CYS A 43 -16.61 -4.30 -12.69
C CYS A 43 -16.68 -5.32 -11.55
N TRP A 44 -16.81 -6.62 -11.83
CA TRP A 44 -16.91 -7.63 -10.79
C TRP A 44 -15.67 -7.77 -9.93
N PRO A 45 -14.45 -7.85 -10.51
CA PRO A 45 -13.21 -7.77 -9.71
C PRO A 45 -13.09 -6.50 -8.89
N ALA A 46 -13.45 -5.35 -9.46
CA ALA A 46 -13.43 -4.09 -8.73
C ALA A 46 -14.39 -4.09 -7.55
N LEU A 47 -15.62 -4.60 -7.75
CA LEU A 47 -16.61 -4.74 -6.68
C LEU A 47 -16.13 -5.70 -5.59
N LEU A 48 -15.55 -6.85 -5.97
CA LEU A 48 -15.01 -7.81 -5.00
C LEU A 48 -13.88 -7.18 -4.18
N ALA A 49 -12.93 -6.48 -4.83
CA ALA A 49 -11.84 -5.79 -4.15
C ALA A 49 -12.36 -4.68 -3.22
N LEU A 50 -13.39 -3.94 -3.66
CA LEU A 50 -14.08 -2.93 -2.84
C LEU A 50 -14.71 -3.55 -1.60
N VAL A 51 -15.49 -4.63 -1.75
CA VAL A 51 -16.16 -5.32 -0.64
C VAL A 51 -15.14 -5.87 0.35
N LEU A 52 -14.10 -6.59 -0.14
CA LEU A 52 -13.06 -7.13 0.72
C LEU A 52 -12.22 -6.03 1.39
N GLY A 53 -11.99 -4.91 0.70
CA GLY A 53 -11.29 -3.76 1.23
C GLY A 53 -12.07 -3.04 2.33
N LEU A 54 -13.40 -2.88 2.17
CA LEU A 54 -14.26 -2.24 3.17
C LEU A 54 -14.56 -3.15 4.37
N TYR A 55 -14.51 -4.47 4.18
CA TYR A 55 -14.87 -5.42 5.22
C TYR A 55 -13.94 -5.32 6.43
N GLN A 56 -14.48 -4.90 7.56
CA GLN A 56 -13.77 -4.74 8.85
C GLN A 56 -12.50 -3.86 8.78
N MET A 57 -12.43 -2.90 7.85
CA MET A 57 -11.22 -2.07 7.68
C MET A 57 -10.88 -1.18 8.88
N GLY A 58 -11.86 -0.86 9.74
CA GLY A 58 -11.66 -0.09 10.96
C GLY A 58 -11.20 -0.91 12.16
N ARG A 59 -11.18 -2.26 12.07
CA ARG A 59 -10.84 -3.12 13.19
C ARG A 59 -9.36 -3.09 13.57
N PRO A 60 -8.37 -3.12 12.64
CA PRO A 60 -6.98 -2.88 12.98
C PRO A 60 -6.76 -1.43 13.38
N GLU A 61 -6.01 -1.19 14.45
CA GLU A 61 -5.57 0.15 14.83
C GLU A 61 -4.66 0.78 13.76
N LEU A 62 -4.56 2.13 13.79
CA LEU A 62 -3.56 2.81 12.99
C LEU A 62 -2.16 2.48 13.52
N TRP A 63 -1.34 1.88 12.69
CA TRP A 63 0.04 1.61 13.03
C TRP A 63 0.97 2.78 12.66
N ARG A 64 2.23 2.73 13.11
CA ARG A 64 3.22 3.84 13.00
C ARG A 64 3.27 4.53 11.64
N ASP A 65 3.26 3.76 10.54
CA ASP A 65 3.36 4.35 9.20
C ASP A 65 2.08 5.09 8.80
N GLU A 66 0.91 4.61 9.24
CA GLU A 66 -0.37 5.30 9.05
C GLU A 66 -0.45 6.57 9.91
N LEU A 67 0.02 6.50 11.18
CA LEU A 67 0.11 7.66 12.07
C LEU A 67 1.06 8.72 11.52
N ALA A 68 2.19 8.32 10.90
CA ALA A 68 3.05 9.25 10.18
C ALA A 68 2.33 9.92 9.01
N SER A 69 1.58 9.15 8.20
CA SER A 69 0.79 9.70 7.09
C SER A 69 -0.27 10.69 7.58
N TRP A 70 -1.02 10.32 8.64
CA TRP A 70 -1.99 11.22 9.28
C TRP A 70 -1.32 12.49 9.80
N SER A 71 -0.21 12.35 10.54
CA SER A 71 0.53 13.50 11.09
C SER A 71 0.99 14.48 10.01
N PHE A 72 1.45 14.00 8.85
CA PHE A 72 1.82 14.88 7.74
C PHE A 72 0.58 15.48 7.08
N ALA A 73 -0.40 14.66 6.71
CA ALA A 73 -1.57 15.10 5.97
C ALA A 73 -2.48 16.06 6.76
N SER A 74 -2.42 16.02 8.09
CA SER A 74 -3.18 16.95 8.96
C SER A 74 -2.53 18.33 9.11
N ARG A 75 -1.33 18.55 8.55
CA ARG A 75 -0.63 19.85 8.61
C ARG A 75 -1.17 20.82 7.55
N PRO A 76 -1.03 22.14 7.76
CA PRO A 76 -1.20 23.12 6.68
C PRO A 76 -0.28 22.78 5.49
N VAL A 77 -0.75 23.00 4.26
CA VAL A 77 -0.02 22.66 3.03
C VAL A 77 1.39 23.28 3.00
N SER A 78 1.55 24.53 3.47
CA SER A 78 2.85 25.20 3.55
C SER A 78 3.84 24.45 4.47
N SER A 79 3.37 23.98 5.62
CA SER A 79 4.17 23.18 6.56
C SER A 79 4.50 21.80 6.00
N LEU A 80 3.56 21.18 5.26
CA LEU A 80 3.76 19.90 4.61
C LEU A 80 4.87 19.99 3.55
N ILE A 81 4.82 21.01 2.67
CA ILE A 81 5.86 21.26 1.66
C ILE A 81 7.22 21.58 2.32
N ALA A 82 7.23 22.39 3.38
CA ALA A 82 8.45 22.70 4.11
C ALA A 82 9.07 21.44 4.74
N SER A 83 8.24 20.54 5.31
CA SER A 83 8.69 19.28 5.89
C SER A 83 9.32 18.34 4.85
N ALA A 84 8.83 18.34 3.61
CA ALA A 84 9.35 17.52 2.53
C ALA A 84 10.82 17.84 2.18
N ARG A 85 11.34 19.02 2.54
CA ARG A 85 12.76 19.38 2.37
C ARG A 85 13.68 18.58 3.30
N HIS A 86 13.14 18.11 4.41
CA HIS A 86 13.89 17.40 5.46
C HIS A 86 13.58 15.92 5.53
N THR A 87 12.32 15.55 5.27
CA THR A 87 11.85 14.16 5.34
C THR A 87 10.54 13.97 4.57
N GLY A 88 10.34 12.77 4.01
CA GLY A 88 9.10 12.41 3.32
C GLY A 88 8.92 13.03 1.94
N ALA A 89 9.99 13.50 1.29
CA ALA A 89 9.91 14.08 -0.05
C ALA A 89 9.23 13.13 -1.04
N THR A 90 9.61 11.86 -1.04
CA THR A 90 9.09 10.83 -1.96
C THR A 90 7.61 10.51 -1.74
N GLN A 91 7.05 10.86 -0.59
CA GLN A 91 5.63 10.66 -0.27
C GLN A 91 4.81 11.95 -0.33
N LEU A 92 5.42 13.08 -0.69
CA LEU A 92 4.75 14.39 -0.66
C LEU A 92 3.46 14.41 -1.49
N ALA A 93 3.48 13.85 -2.69
CA ALA A 93 2.30 13.80 -3.55
C ALA A 93 1.15 13.03 -2.90
N TYR A 94 1.46 11.90 -2.25
CA TYR A 94 0.47 11.13 -1.50
C TYR A 94 -0.06 11.91 -0.28
N TYR A 95 0.81 12.59 0.47
CA TYR A 95 0.38 13.39 1.62
C TYR A 95 -0.51 14.57 1.21
N LEU A 96 -0.25 15.22 0.08
CA LEU A 96 -1.12 16.25 -0.48
C LEU A 96 -2.49 15.70 -0.90
N LEU A 97 -2.51 14.53 -1.54
CA LEU A 97 -3.74 13.82 -1.89
C LEU A 97 -4.54 13.47 -0.63
N LEU A 98 -3.88 12.89 0.39
CA LEU A 98 -4.51 12.53 1.65
C LEU A 98 -4.98 13.78 2.42
N HIS A 99 -4.23 14.89 2.38
CA HIS A 99 -4.66 16.17 2.97
C HIS A 99 -5.99 16.66 2.37
N GLY A 100 -6.09 16.67 1.03
CA GLY A 100 -7.35 17.02 0.35
C GLY A 100 -8.48 16.04 0.68
N TRP A 101 -8.15 14.75 0.79
CA TRP A 101 -9.13 13.72 1.17
C TRP A 101 -9.67 13.92 2.59
N ILE A 102 -8.78 14.16 3.56
CA ILE A 102 -9.14 14.46 4.95
C ILE A 102 -10.01 15.72 5.05
N ALA A 103 -9.72 16.76 4.28
CA ALA A 103 -10.50 17.99 4.26
C ALA A 103 -11.97 17.79 3.84
N VAL A 104 -12.24 16.74 3.02
CA VAL A 104 -13.60 16.44 2.53
C VAL A 104 -14.29 15.37 3.37
N PHE A 105 -13.59 14.31 3.76
CA PHE A 105 -14.17 13.10 4.35
C PHE A 105 -13.82 12.91 5.84
N GLY A 106 -12.97 13.79 6.39
CA GLY A 106 -12.48 13.66 7.77
C GLY A 106 -11.30 12.71 7.89
N ASP A 107 -10.74 12.65 9.09
CA ASP A 107 -9.51 11.94 9.43
C ASP A 107 -9.75 10.67 10.27
N SER A 108 -10.95 10.10 10.27
CA SER A 108 -11.17 8.78 10.86
C SER A 108 -10.35 7.71 10.13
N ALA A 109 -9.96 6.64 10.82
CA ALA A 109 -9.20 5.54 10.21
C ALA A 109 -9.92 4.99 8.96
N ASP A 110 -11.24 4.81 9.04
CA ASP A 110 -12.06 4.32 7.94
C ASP A 110 -12.10 5.31 6.77
N ALA A 111 -12.28 6.61 7.04
CA ALA A 111 -12.30 7.63 6.01
C ALA A 111 -10.95 7.67 5.26
N MET A 112 -9.84 7.67 5.98
CA MET A 112 -8.50 7.69 5.38
C MET A 112 -8.18 6.41 4.59
N ARG A 113 -8.55 5.22 5.10
CA ARG A 113 -8.34 3.93 4.43
C ARG A 113 -9.19 3.77 3.17
N THR A 114 -10.38 4.40 3.12
CA THR A 114 -11.26 4.35 1.94
C THR A 114 -10.56 4.86 0.68
N LEU A 115 -9.66 5.84 0.77
CA LEU A 115 -8.85 6.28 -0.37
C LEU A 115 -8.03 5.13 -0.97
N SER A 116 -7.38 4.32 -0.13
CA SER A 116 -6.60 3.15 -0.55
C SER A 116 -7.50 2.01 -1.06
N VAL A 117 -8.67 1.81 -0.46
CA VAL A 117 -9.67 0.82 -0.92
C VAL A 117 -10.14 1.15 -2.33
N LEU A 118 -10.48 2.40 -2.61
CA LEU A 118 -10.90 2.83 -3.95
C LEU A 118 -9.78 2.68 -4.98
N ALA A 119 -8.54 3.03 -4.62
CA ALA A 119 -7.38 2.83 -5.48
C ALA A 119 -7.17 1.34 -5.80
N MET A 120 -7.28 0.45 -4.81
CA MET A 120 -7.09 -0.99 -5.01
C MET A 120 -8.23 -1.62 -5.82
N ALA A 121 -9.48 -1.17 -5.62
CA ALA A 121 -10.61 -1.60 -6.45
C ALA A 121 -10.42 -1.19 -7.92
N ALA A 122 -9.97 0.03 -8.17
CA ALA A 122 -9.61 0.49 -9.51
C ALA A 122 -8.42 -0.30 -10.10
N ALA A 123 -7.43 -0.69 -9.27
CA ALA A 123 -6.34 -1.55 -9.69
C ALA A 123 -6.85 -2.94 -10.12
N ALA A 124 -7.81 -3.53 -9.40
CA ALA A 124 -8.44 -4.80 -9.78
C ALA A 124 -9.13 -4.70 -11.16
N ALA A 125 -9.82 -3.59 -11.44
CA ALA A 125 -10.37 -3.31 -12.76
C ALA A 125 -9.27 -3.23 -13.83
N CYS A 126 -8.16 -2.53 -13.56
CA CYS A 126 -7.03 -2.42 -14.49
C CYS A 126 -6.37 -3.78 -14.75
N VAL A 127 -6.19 -4.63 -13.71
CA VAL A 127 -5.69 -6.01 -13.84
C VAL A 127 -6.62 -6.82 -14.77
N ALA A 128 -7.94 -6.73 -14.56
CA ALA A 128 -8.91 -7.38 -15.44
C ALA A 128 -8.81 -6.88 -16.88
N LEU A 129 -8.68 -5.58 -17.09
CA LEU A 129 -8.53 -4.98 -18.42
C LEU A 129 -7.23 -5.39 -19.11
N VAL A 130 -6.10 -5.51 -18.38
CA VAL A 130 -4.84 -6.02 -18.93
C VAL A 130 -4.97 -7.49 -19.32
N GLY A 131 -5.52 -8.34 -18.44
CA GLY A 131 -5.77 -9.76 -18.75
C GLY A 131 -6.70 -9.95 -19.93
N ARG A 132 -7.77 -9.14 -20.02
CA ARG A 132 -8.70 -9.11 -21.15
C ARG A 132 -8.02 -8.74 -22.47
N HIS A 133 -7.18 -7.71 -22.42
CA HIS A 133 -6.43 -7.23 -23.57
C HIS A 133 -5.50 -8.31 -24.16
N LEU A 134 -4.89 -9.11 -23.30
CA LEU A 134 -3.91 -10.12 -23.69
C LEU A 134 -4.54 -11.46 -24.10
N ALA A 135 -5.58 -11.91 -23.41
CA ALA A 135 -6.11 -13.27 -23.56
C ALA A 135 -7.65 -13.37 -23.53
N GLY A 136 -8.35 -12.23 -23.71
CA GLY A 136 -9.81 -12.16 -23.83
C GLY A 136 -10.56 -12.07 -22.49
N ASP A 137 -11.90 -12.01 -22.58
CA ASP A 137 -12.78 -11.65 -21.46
C ASP A 137 -12.68 -12.62 -20.28
N ARG A 138 -12.58 -13.94 -20.54
CA ARG A 138 -12.43 -14.94 -19.48
C ARG A 138 -11.13 -14.76 -18.69
N ALA A 139 -10.02 -14.50 -19.41
CA ALA A 139 -8.74 -14.24 -18.78
C ALA A 139 -8.79 -12.96 -17.94
N GLY A 140 -9.42 -11.90 -18.46
CA GLY A 140 -9.59 -10.65 -17.75
C GLY A 140 -10.37 -10.81 -16.45
N LEU A 141 -11.55 -11.43 -16.52
CA LEU A 141 -12.38 -11.68 -15.33
C LEU A 141 -11.63 -12.52 -14.29
N ALA A 142 -11.02 -13.63 -14.71
CA ALA A 142 -10.28 -14.51 -13.80
C ALA A 142 -9.08 -13.79 -13.16
N SER A 143 -8.31 -13.00 -13.95
CA SER A 143 -7.18 -12.21 -13.46
C SER A 143 -7.58 -11.23 -12.37
N GLY A 144 -8.63 -10.48 -12.61
CA GLY A 144 -9.12 -9.49 -11.66
C GLY A 144 -9.70 -10.11 -10.39
N LEU A 145 -10.47 -11.21 -10.51
CA LEU A 145 -11.01 -11.94 -9.34
C LEU A 145 -9.88 -12.54 -8.50
N VAL A 146 -8.91 -13.21 -9.13
CA VAL A 146 -7.74 -13.75 -8.43
C VAL A 146 -6.96 -12.64 -7.74
N PHE A 147 -6.72 -11.49 -8.40
CA PHE A 147 -6.07 -10.33 -7.79
C PHE A 147 -6.81 -9.86 -6.54
N ALA A 148 -8.12 -9.67 -6.60
CA ALA A 148 -8.93 -9.22 -5.47
C ALA A 148 -8.88 -10.17 -4.26
N LEU A 149 -8.69 -11.48 -4.51
CA LEU A 149 -8.62 -12.51 -3.47
C LEU A 149 -7.26 -12.63 -2.79
N VAL A 150 -6.20 -12.04 -3.35
CA VAL A 150 -4.86 -12.10 -2.72
C VAL A 150 -4.88 -11.33 -1.39
N PRO A 151 -4.47 -11.94 -0.26
CA PRO A 151 -4.51 -11.27 1.05
C PRO A 151 -3.73 -9.97 1.13
N SER A 152 -2.58 -9.84 0.45
CA SER A 152 -1.83 -8.58 0.41
C SER A 152 -2.59 -7.45 -0.27
N VAL A 153 -3.44 -7.75 -1.25
CA VAL A 153 -4.32 -6.75 -1.90
C VAL A 153 -5.28 -6.15 -0.88
N SER A 154 -5.95 -6.97 -0.09
CA SER A 154 -6.83 -6.50 1.00
C SER A 154 -6.03 -5.78 2.10
N ARG A 155 -4.86 -6.33 2.51
CA ARG A 155 -4.01 -5.74 3.54
C ARG A 155 -3.60 -4.30 3.18
N PHE A 156 -3.13 -4.07 1.96
CA PHE A 156 -2.68 -2.75 1.52
C PHE A 156 -3.83 -1.85 1.01
N ALA A 157 -5.02 -2.41 0.73
CA ALA A 157 -6.23 -1.64 0.58
C ALA A 157 -6.68 -0.99 1.91
N GLN A 158 -6.44 -1.67 3.03
CA GLN A 158 -6.79 -1.20 4.38
C GLN A 158 -5.65 -0.43 5.06
N GLU A 159 -4.80 0.25 4.31
CA GLU A 159 -3.65 0.99 4.85
C GLU A 159 -3.61 2.43 4.35
N VAL A 160 -3.39 3.38 5.25
CA VAL A 160 -3.24 4.81 4.93
C VAL A 160 -1.82 5.06 4.42
N ARG A 161 -1.51 4.47 3.24
CA ARG A 161 -0.20 4.57 2.59
C ARG A 161 -0.34 4.61 1.08
N PHE A 162 0.71 5.01 0.41
CA PHE A 162 0.77 5.17 -1.05
C PHE A 162 0.78 3.84 -1.84
N TYR A 163 0.82 2.68 -1.19
CA TYR A 163 0.99 1.39 -1.88
C TYR A 163 -0.17 1.05 -2.81
N ALA A 164 -1.42 1.22 -2.36
CA ALA A 164 -2.59 0.97 -3.20
C ALA A 164 -2.67 1.91 -4.41
N PRO A 165 -2.48 3.25 -4.27
CA PRO A 165 -2.29 4.14 -5.40
C PRO A 165 -1.14 3.73 -6.34
N ALA A 166 0.00 3.29 -5.82
CA ALA A 166 1.12 2.84 -6.64
C ALA A 166 0.78 1.59 -7.48
N VAL A 167 0.08 0.61 -6.90
CA VAL A 167 -0.41 -0.58 -7.65
C VAL A 167 -1.38 -0.17 -8.76
N LEU A 168 -2.30 0.75 -8.48
CA LEU A 168 -3.22 1.28 -9.50
C LEU A 168 -2.45 1.92 -10.65
N VAL A 169 -1.55 2.85 -10.34
CA VAL A 169 -0.83 3.63 -11.36
C VAL A 169 0.12 2.71 -12.15
N ALA A 170 0.80 1.76 -11.51
CA ALA A 170 1.67 0.80 -12.20
C ALA A 170 0.88 -0.12 -13.16
N THR A 171 -0.29 -0.62 -12.74
CA THR A 171 -1.14 -1.45 -13.59
C THR A 171 -1.75 -0.63 -14.73
N LEU A 172 -2.14 0.62 -14.45
CA LEU A 172 -2.60 1.55 -15.47
C LEU A 172 -1.49 1.88 -16.49
N ALA A 173 -0.24 2.08 -16.05
CA ALA A 173 0.89 2.28 -16.93
C ALA A 173 1.08 1.09 -17.88
N THR A 174 0.96 -0.14 -17.39
CA THR A 174 1.00 -1.35 -18.21
C THR A 174 -0.15 -1.39 -19.23
N LEU A 175 -1.37 -1.05 -18.83
CA LEU A 175 -2.52 -0.97 -19.73
C LEU A 175 -2.33 0.10 -20.82
N LEU A 176 -1.83 1.27 -20.44
CA LEU A 176 -1.55 2.37 -21.37
C LEU A 176 -0.43 2.01 -22.35
N LEU A 177 0.62 1.32 -21.88
CA LEU A 177 1.68 0.79 -22.74
C LEU A 177 1.10 -0.12 -23.81
N LEU A 178 0.32 -1.14 -23.41
CA LEU A 178 -0.29 -2.10 -24.35
C LEU A 178 -1.16 -1.37 -25.40
N ARG A 179 -2.02 -0.44 -24.95
CA ARG A 179 -2.86 0.36 -25.86
C ARG A 179 -2.06 1.28 -26.79
N ALA A 180 -0.92 1.79 -26.33
CA ALA A 180 -0.05 2.62 -27.17
C ALA A 180 0.73 1.78 -28.18
N LEU A 181 1.10 0.54 -27.83
CA LEU A 181 1.73 -0.40 -28.75
C LEU A 181 0.78 -0.86 -29.87
N ASP A 182 -0.51 -1.09 -29.54
CA ASP A 182 -1.50 -1.47 -30.55
C ASP A 182 -1.77 -0.34 -31.55
N GLN A 183 -1.90 0.87 -31.06
CA GLN A 183 -2.18 2.05 -31.89
C GLN A 183 -1.25 3.19 -31.44
N PRO A 184 -0.07 3.31 -32.04
CA PRO A 184 0.97 4.26 -31.63
C PRO A 184 0.59 5.68 -32.06
N THR A 185 -0.04 6.42 -31.15
CA THR A 185 -0.38 7.83 -31.31
C THR A 185 0.31 8.67 -30.25
N VAL A 186 0.65 9.92 -30.59
CA VAL A 186 1.30 10.84 -29.64
C VAL A 186 0.53 10.99 -28.33
N PRO A 187 -0.82 11.17 -28.28
CA PRO A 187 -1.55 11.28 -27.03
C PRO A 187 -1.42 10.03 -26.13
N ARG A 188 -1.38 8.82 -26.72
CA ARG A 188 -1.23 7.58 -25.95
C ARG A 188 0.16 7.45 -25.33
N TRP A 189 1.20 7.82 -26.09
CA TRP A 189 2.55 7.84 -25.56
C TRP A 189 2.74 8.90 -24.47
N LEU A 190 2.13 10.08 -24.63
CA LEU A 190 2.12 11.10 -23.59
C LEU A 190 1.35 10.65 -22.36
N ALA A 191 0.22 9.96 -22.51
CA ALA A 191 -0.53 9.39 -21.38
C ALA A 191 0.30 8.34 -20.62
N TYR A 192 1.03 7.47 -21.34
CA TYR A 192 1.96 6.53 -20.72
C TYR A 192 3.10 7.24 -19.96
N ALA A 193 3.75 8.25 -20.59
CA ALA A 193 4.81 9.02 -19.96
C ALA A 193 4.32 9.76 -18.70
N ALA A 194 3.14 10.41 -18.78
CA ALA A 194 2.52 11.08 -17.64
C ALA A 194 2.16 10.09 -16.51
N CYS A 195 1.70 8.89 -16.87
CA CYS A 195 1.42 7.84 -15.90
C CYS A 195 2.69 7.34 -15.20
N LEU A 196 3.83 7.21 -15.91
CA LEU A 196 5.11 6.90 -15.28
C LEU A 196 5.60 8.03 -14.37
N ALA A 197 5.44 9.29 -14.78
CA ALA A 197 5.74 10.42 -13.90
C ALA A 197 4.90 10.38 -12.62
N LEU A 198 3.58 10.16 -12.74
CA LEU A 198 2.67 10.01 -11.60
C LEU A 198 3.10 8.85 -10.70
N LEU A 199 3.52 7.71 -11.29
CA LEU A 199 4.02 6.56 -10.55
C LEU A 199 5.24 6.93 -9.69
N GLY A 200 6.22 7.62 -10.28
CA GLY A 200 7.43 8.04 -9.56
C GLY A 200 7.15 9.02 -8.42
N TYR A 201 6.18 9.93 -8.60
CA TYR A 201 5.71 10.82 -7.52
C TYR A 201 4.84 10.11 -6.47
N THR A 202 4.31 8.93 -6.78
CA THR A 202 3.58 8.09 -5.84
C THR A 202 4.52 7.16 -5.07
N ASP A 203 5.39 6.44 -5.81
CA ASP A 203 6.40 5.52 -5.26
C ASP A 203 7.56 5.35 -6.25
N LEU A 204 8.75 5.83 -5.89
CA LEU A 204 9.94 5.70 -6.74
C LEU A 204 10.33 4.25 -7.01
N VAL A 205 10.15 3.34 -6.04
CA VAL A 205 10.51 1.92 -6.21
C VAL A 205 9.57 1.24 -7.19
N ALA A 206 8.32 1.68 -7.25
CA ALA A 206 7.32 1.18 -8.20
C ALA A 206 7.70 1.46 -9.66
N LEU A 207 8.57 2.45 -9.94
CA LEU A 207 9.15 2.65 -11.28
C LEU A 207 9.94 1.44 -11.78
N SER A 208 10.29 0.50 -10.91
CA SER A 208 10.89 -0.79 -11.30
C SER A 208 10.02 -1.57 -12.29
N VAL A 209 8.71 -1.28 -12.39
CA VAL A 209 7.82 -1.85 -13.42
C VAL A 209 8.34 -1.57 -14.84
N VAL A 210 9.10 -0.49 -15.06
CA VAL A 210 9.73 -0.17 -16.34
C VAL A 210 10.73 -1.25 -16.75
N ALA A 211 11.43 -1.89 -15.79
CA ALA A 211 12.28 -3.05 -16.09
C ALA A 211 11.45 -4.20 -16.70
N GLY A 212 10.23 -4.42 -16.19
CA GLY A 212 9.27 -5.38 -16.75
C GLY A 212 8.81 -4.98 -18.15
N HIS A 213 8.52 -3.69 -18.38
CA HIS A 213 8.16 -3.17 -19.71
C HIS A 213 9.30 -3.35 -20.73
N VAL A 214 10.56 -3.04 -20.33
CA VAL A 214 11.75 -3.27 -21.16
C VAL A 214 11.90 -4.76 -21.49
N ALA A 215 11.89 -5.62 -20.47
CA ALA A 215 12.06 -7.06 -20.69
C ALA A 215 10.94 -7.64 -21.57
N GLY A 216 9.69 -7.22 -21.35
CA GLY A 216 8.55 -7.62 -22.16
C GLY A 216 8.64 -7.14 -23.61
N ALA A 217 9.09 -5.89 -23.82
CA ALA A 217 9.32 -5.34 -25.17
C ALA A 217 10.45 -6.07 -25.91
N VAL A 218 11.54 -6.39 -25.22
CA VAL A 218 12.66 -7.18 -25.77
C VAL A 218 12.20 -8.57 -26.19
N LEU A 219 11.40 -9.25 -25.35
CA LEU A 219 10.82 -10.56 -25.69
C LEU A 219 9.95 -10.47 -26.94
N ARG A 220 9.03 -9.51 -27.04
CA ARG A 220 8.18 -9.32 -28.20
C ARG A 220 9.00 -8.97 -29.46
N LEU A 221 10.01 -8.10 -29.32
CA LEU A 221 10.91 -7.77 -30.42
C LEU A 221 11.61 -9.04 -30.94
N TRP A 222 12.04 -9.93 -30.04
CA TRP A 222 12.69 -11.18 -30.41
C TRP A 222 11.76 -12.18 -31.09
N TYR A 223 10.50 -12.31 -30.60
CA TYR A 223 9.53 -13.25 -31.15
C TYR A 223 8.87 -12.77 -32.45
N ASP A 224 8.48 -11.51 -32.50
CA ASP A 224 7.65 -10.94 -33.56
C ASP A 224 8.47 -10.10 -34.54
N ASN A 225 9.74 -9.82 -34.23
CA ASN A 225 10.63 -8.91 -34.95
C ASN A 225 9.97 -7.54 -35.25
N ASP A 226 9.06 -7.11 -34.37
CA ASP A 226 8.32 -5.85 -34.50
C ASP A 226 9.05 -4.71 -33.77
N ARG A 227 9.74 -3.87 -34.54
CA ARG A 227 10.48 -2.71 -34.05
C ARG A 227 9.58 -1.65 -33.38
N ARG A 228 8.25 -1.69 -33.59
CA ARG A 228 7.32 -0.77 -32.92
C ARG A 228 7.40 -0.90 -31.40
N GLN A 229 7.80 -2.06 -30.89
CA GLN A 229 8.06 -2.28 -29.47
C GLN A 229 9.06 -1.28 -28.88
N LEU A 230 9.97 -0.70 -29.69
CA LEU A 230 10.94 0.29 -29.21
C LEU A 230 10.37 1.71 -29.07
N LEU A 231 9.19 1.98 -29.61
CA LEU A 231 8.55 3.31 -29.53
C LEU A 231 8.20 3.71 -28.08
N PHE A 232 8.14 2.77 -27.13
CA PHE A 232 7.93 3.11 -25.74
C PHE A 232 9.14 3.79 -25.09
N LEU A 233 10.37 3.58 -25.59
CA LEU A 233 11.62 4.09 -24.99
C LEU A 233 11.64 5.61 -24.83
N PRO A 234 11.33 6.44 -25.85
CA PRO A 234 11.29 7.88 -25.67
C PRO A 234 10.20 8.32 -24.68
N ALA A 235 9.02 7.69 -24.68
CA ALA A 235 7.97 8.01 -23.73
C ALA A 235 8.35 7.62 -22.29
N ALA A 236 8.98 6.45 -22.11
CA ALA A 236 9.53 6.04 -20.82
C ALA A 236 10.62 7.00 -20.34
N ALA A 237 11.53 7.42 -21.23
CA ALA A 237 12.58 8.38 -20.91
C ALA A 237 12.01 9.72 -20.44
N ILE A 238 10.97 10.23 -21.10
CA ILE A 238 10.27 11.47 -20.70
C ILE A 238 9.66 11.31 -19.31
N GLY A 239 8.91 10.21 -19.06
CA GLY A 239 8.28 9.94 -17.77
C GLY A 239 9.30 9.79 -16.63
N LEU A 240 10.41 9.08 -16.88
CA LEU A 240 11.49 8.91 -15.90
C LEU A 240 12.25 10.22 -15.66
N ALA A 241 12.52 11.01 -16.70
CA ALA A 241 13.15 12.32 -16.56
C ALA A 241 12.32 13.29 -15.71
N ALA A 242 11.00 13.25 -15.82
CA ALA A 242 10.11 14.03 -14.98
C ALA A 242 10.21 13.65 -13.49
N CYS A 243 10.70 12.44 -13.17
CA CYS A 243 10.90 11.96 -11.78
C CYS A 243 12.27 12.36 -11.20
N LEU A 244 13.21 12.91 -11.98
CA LEU A 244 14.55 13.25 -11.49
C LEU A 244 14.55 14.14 -10.24
N PRO A 245 13.72 15.21 -10.14
CA PRO A 245 13.70 16.06 -8.96
C PRO A 245 13.37 15.27 -7.68
N ILE A 246 12.36 14.40 -7.74
CA ILE A 246 11.94 13.60 -6.59
C ILE A 246 12.93 12.47 -6.30
N ALA A 247 13.60 11.92 -7.30
CA ALA A 247 14.64 10.92 -7.13
C ALA A 247 15.86 11.49 -6.40
N VAL A 248 16.31 12.70 -6.76
CA VAL A 248 17.41 13.41 -6.11
C VAL A 248 17.04 13.73 -4.65
N ALA A 249 15.83 14.24 -4.40
CA ALA A 249 15.35 14.49 -3.03
C ALA A 249 15.27 13.20 -2.21
N GLY A 250 14.76 12.10 -2.80
CA GLY A 250 14.69 10.79 -2.15
C GLY A 250 16.06 10.23 -1.80
N ALA A 251 17.04 10.34 -2.72
CA ALA A 251 18.41 9.88 -2.48
C ALA A 251 19.07 10.62 -1.30
N SER A 252 18.85 11.93 -1.17
CA SER A 252 19.38 12.73 -0.04
C SER A 252 18.78 12.34 1.31
N GLN A 253 17.59 11.76 1.34
CA GLN A 253 16.86 11.35 2.55
C GLN A 253 16.93 9.84 2.83
N ALA A 254 17.55 9.05 1.94
CA ALA A 254 17.53 7.59 1.98
C ALA A 254 18.05 7.00 3.30
N ASN A 255 19.16 7.50 3.83
CA ASN A 255 19.74 7.02 5.09
C ASN A 255 18.75 7.07 6.26
N GLY A 256 17.98 8.15 6.38
CA GLY A 256 17.02 8.34 7.46
C GLY A 256 15.74 7.52 7.29
N GLN A 257 15.37 7.19 6.04
CA GLN A 257 14.08 6.55 5.75
C GLN A 257 14.17 5.03 5.55
N ILE A 258 15.21 4.56 4.86
CA ILE A 258 15.34 3.15 4.44
C ILE A 258 16.65 2.50 4.91
N GLY A 259 17.51 3.20 5.65
CA GLY A 259 18.78 2.67 6.14
C GLY A 259 18.65 1.43 7.06
N TRP A 260 17.44 1.14 7.54
CA TRP A 260 17.12 -0.06 8.32
C TRP A 260 16.90 -1.31 7.46
N ILE A 261 16.70 -1.18 6.13
CA ILE A 261 16.46 -2.32 5.24
C ILE A 261 17.77 -3.03 4.96
N ALA A 262 17.85 -4.29 5.39
CA ALA A 262 19.03 -5.11 5.15
C ALA A 262 19.22 -5.42 3.64
N ARG A 263 20.45 -5.60 3.22
CA ARG A 263 20.76 -6.07 1.86
C ARG A 263 20.17 -7.47 1.66
N PRO A 264 19.49 -7.73 0.53
CA PRO A 264 18.87 -9.02 0.29
C PRO A 264 19.94 -10.09 0.01
N SER A 265 19.78 -11.24 0.67
CA SER A 265 20.61 -12.42 0.47
C SER A 265 20.01 -13.31 -0.64
N PRO A 266 20.82 -13.95 -1.50
CA PRO A 266 20.35 -14.88 -2.53
C PRO A 266 20.10 -16.29 -1.98
N THR A 267 19.46 -16.42 -0.81
CA THR A 267 19.12 -17.70 -0.20
C THR A 267 17.67 -18.08 -0.45
N LEU A 268 17.40 -19.38 -0.51
CA LEU A 268 16.03 -19.90 -0.68
C LEU A 268 15.10 -19.42 0.43
N THR A 269 15.60 -19.35 1.67
CA THR A 269 14.85 -18.84 2.82
C THR A 269 14.47 -17.37 2.66
N ALA A 270 15.38 -16.53 2.12
CA ALA A 270 15.10 -15.13 1.85
C ALA A 270 14.03 -14.95 0.76
N PHE A 271 14.10 -15.76 -0.31
CA PHE A 271 13.07 -15.75 -1.36
C PHE A 271 11.73 -16.29 -0.87
N ALA A 272 11.71 -17.34 -0.06
CA ALA A 272 10.48 -17.85 0.54
C ALA A 272 9.84 -16.82 1.49
N PHE A 273 10.65 -16.14 2.31
CA PHE A 273 10.21 -15.03 3.15
C PHE A 273 9.65 -13.88 2.31
N PHE A 274 10.35 -13.50 1.24
CA PHE A 274 9.90 -12.44 0.33
C PHE A 274 8.54 -12.79 -0.30
N GLY A 275 8.40 -13.98 -0.88
CA GLY A 275 7.16 -14.44 -1.51
C GLY A 275 5.99 -14.49 -0.54
N ARG A 276 6.20 -15.06 0.66
CA ARG A 276 5.19 -15.09 1.72
C ARG A 276 4.70 -13.67 2.07
N ASN A 277 5.62 -12.73 2.23
CA ASN A 277 5.28 -11.35 2.62
C ASN A 277 4.75 -10.51 1.44
N LEU A 278 5.08 -10.86 0.19
CA LEU A 278 4.51 -10.22 -0.99
C LEU A 278 3.02 -10.54 -1.13
N PHE A 279 2.64 -11.79 -0.91
CA PHE A 279 1.24 -12.24 -1.06
C PHE A 279 0.45 -12.26 0.26
N TYR A 280 1.12 -12.17 1.41
CA TYR A 280 0.54 -12.34 2.74
C TYR A 280 -0.17 -13.69 2.92
N SER A 281 0.24 -14.70 2.14
CA SER A 281 -0.24 -16.08 2.20
C SER A 281 0.71 -16.99 1.44
N THR A 282 1.24 -18.01 2.09
CA THR A 282 2.06 -19.02 1.42
C THR A 282 1.21 -19.90 0.50
N SER A 283 0.00 -20.25 0.93
CA SER A 283 -0.92 -21.10 0.17
C SER A 283 -1.38 -20.42 -1.12
N VAL A 284 -1.75 -19.13 -1.04
CA VAL A 284 -2.14 -18.35 -2.23
C VAL A 284 -0.94 -18.13 -3.14
N ALA A 285 0.26 -17.81 -2.61
CA ALA A 285 1.47 -17.69 -3.42
C ALA A 285 1.74 -18.97 -4.22
N THR A 286 1.66 -20.14 -3.56
CA THR A 286 1.85 -21.44 -4.23
C THR A 286 0.79 -21.68 -5.31
N ALA A 287 -0.48 -21.40 -5.02
CA ALA A 287 -1.56 -21.55 -6.00
C ALA A 287 -1.33 -20.64 -7.23
N LEU A 288 -0.91 -19.39 -7.02
CA LEU A 288 -0.60 -18.47 -8.13
C LEU A 288 0.57 -18.95 -8.97
N ILE A 289 1.62 -19.51 -8.38
CA ILE A 289 2.75 -20.10 -9.12
C ILE A 289 2.26 -21.27 -9.97
N VAL A 290 1.47 -22.19 -9.41
CA VAL A 290 0.92 -23.33 -10.15
C VAL A 290 0.06 -22.86 -11.33
N LEU A 291 -0.81 -21.90 -11.12
CA LEU A 291 -1.66 -21.33 -12.17
C LEU A 291 -0.84 -20.56 -13.22
N ALA A 292 0.24 -19.90 -12.82
CA ALA A 292 1.18 -19.26 -13.74
C ALA A 292 1.89 -20.27 -14.65
N LEU A 293 2.29 -21.43 -14.11
CA LEU A 293 2.86 -22.51 -14.92
C LEU A 293 1.85 -23.02 -15.96
N LEU A 294 0.56 -23.09 -15.62
CA LEU A 294 -0.49 -23.44 -16.58
C LEU A 294 -0.59 -22.42 -17.72
N ALA A 295 -0.41 -21.10 -17.44
CA ALA A 295 -0.40 -20.08 -18.49
C ALA A 295 0.68 -20.34 -19.56
N TRP A 296 1.84 -20.81 -19.16
CA TRP A 296 2.93 -21.14 -20.08
C TRP A 296 2.61 -22.28 -21.05
N THR A 297 1.75 -23.22 -20.64
CA THR A 297 1.33 -24.33 -21.52
C THR A 297 0.27 -23.91 -22.54
N VAL A 298 -0.51 -22.85 -22.23
CA VAL A 298 -1.67 -22.48 -23.05
C VAL A 298 -1.51 -21.21 -23.87
N ALA A 299 -0.63 -20.29 -23.43
CA ALA A 299 -0.42 -18.98 -24.07
C ALA A 299 1.01 -18.46 -23.74
N TRP A 300 2.03 -19.18 -24.17
CA TRP A 300 3.41 -18.96 -23.75
C TRP A 300 3.98 -17.57 -24.08
N ARG A 301 3.52 -16.92 -25.18
CA ARG A 301 4.01 -15.57 -25.54
C ARG A 301 3.50 -14.50 -24.58
N GLU A 302 2.20 -14.54 -24.31
CA GLU A 302 1.55 -13.67 -23.32
C GLU A 302 2.08 -13.96 -21.91
N ALA A 303 2.25 -15.25 -21.59
CA ALA A 303 2.82 -15.68 -20.33
C ALA A 303 4.27 -15.18 -20.17
N ALA A 304 5.10 -15.24 -21.21
CA ALA A 304 6.47 -14.72 -21.16
C ALA A 304 6.50 -13.20 -20.91
N PHE A 305 5.65 -12.44 -21.61
CA PHE A 305 5.52 -11.00 -21.41
C PHE A 305 5.12 -10.66 -19.97
N ILE A 306 4.09 -11.33 -19.44
CA ILE A 306 3.61 -11.08 -18.07
C ILE A 306 4.60 -11.59 -17.03
N THR A 307 5.30 -12.69 -17.27
CA THR A 307 6.40 -13.16 -16.40
C THR A 307 7.52 -12.12 -16.31
N ALA A 308 7.84 -11.44 -17.42
CA ALA A 308 8.79 -10.33 -17.38
C ALA A 308 8.29 -9.20 -16.46
N LEU A 309 7.00 -8.86 -16.48
CA LEU A 309 6.40 -7.88 -15.56
C LEU A 309 6.41 -8.35 -14.09
N ALA A 310 6.30 -9.65 -13.84
CA ALA A 310 6.33 -10.21 -12.49
C ALA A 310 7.75 -10.27 -11.90
N ILE A 311 8.76 -10.59 -12.72
CA ILE A 311 10.10 -10.96 -12.25
C ILE A 311 11.11 -9.83 -12.46
N ALA A 312 11.11 -9.13 -13.61
CA ALA A 312 12.15 -8.14 -13.89
C ALA A 312 12.17 -6.96 -12.88
N PRO A 313 11.04 -6.44 -12.37
CA PRO A 313 11.06 -5.45 -11.29
C PRO A 313 11.74 -5.96 -10.02
N VAL A 314 11.47 -7.21 -9.64
CA VAL A 314 12.05 -7.86 -8.45
C VAL A 314 13.56 -7.99 -8.61
N VAL A 315 14.02 -8.46 -9.78
CA VAL A 315 15.44 -8.60 -10.09
C VAL A 315 16.13 -7.23 -10.13
N ALA A 316 15.51 -6.22 -10.76
CA ALA A 316 16.06 -4.88 -10.84
C ALA A 316 16.26 -4.26 -9.45
N VAL A 317 15.22 -4.34 -8.57
CA VAL A 317 15.31 -3.82 -7.21
C VAL A 317 16.30 -4.63 -6.37
N TRP A 318 16.40 -5.95 -6.56
CA TRP A 318 17.38 -6.79 -5.88
C TRP A 318 18.81 -6.36 -6.26
N LEU A 319 19.08 -6.14 -7.56
CA LEU A 319 20.41 -5.70 -8.06
C LEU A 319 20.77 -4.32 -7.52
N ILE A 320 19.84 -3.35 -7.59
CA ILE A 320 20.06 -2.00 -7.07
C ILE A 320 20.32 -2.03 -5.55
N SER A 321 19.67 -2.93 -4.83
CA SER A 321 19.81 -3.11 -3.37
C SER A 321 21.13 -3.74 -2.93
N GLN A 322 21.98 -4.17 -3.86
CA GLN A 322 23.37 -4.54 -3.56
C GLN A 322 24.28 -3.31 -3.37
N GLY A 323 23.80 -2.12 -3.74
CA GLY A 323 24.48 -0.84 -3.59
C GLY A 323 24.47 -0.30 -2.14
N PRO A 324 24.67 1.03 -1.96
CA PRO A 324 24.78 1.64 -0.64
C PRO A 324 23.49 1.55 0.18
N HIS A 325 22.33 1.55 -0.47
CA HIS A 325 21.01 1.46 0.16
C HIS A 325 20.21 0.29 -0.40
N SER A 326 19.50 -0.43 0.48
CA SER A 326 18.58 -1.48 0.08
C SER A 326 17.17 -0.91 -0.05
N TYR A 327 16.52 -1.22 -1.17
CA TYR A 327 15.12 -0.95 -1.47
C TYR A 327 14.32 -2.26 -1.52
N PHE A 328 14.97 -3.41 -1.28
CA PHE A 328 14.39 -4.73 -1.44
C PHE A 328 13.52 -5.09 -0.24
N PHE A 329 12.27 -4.67 -0.32
CA PHE A 329 11.29 -4.96 0.71
C PHE A 329 9.96 -5.36 0.07
N PRO A 330 9.23 -6.40 0.55
CA PRO A 330 8.07 -6.98 -0.16
C PRO A 330 7.00 -5.94 -0.52
N ARG A 331 6.64 -5.03 0.38
CA ARG A 331 5.61 -4.02 0.14
C ARG A 331 5.95 -3.02 -0.96
N TYR A 332 7.22 -2.76 -1.24
CA TYR A 332 7.65 -1.89 -2.34
C TYR A 332 7.53 -2.56 -3.72
N LEU A 333 7.42 -3.88 -3.74
CA LEU A 333 7.26 -4.67 -4.95
C LEU A 333 5.83 -5.21 -5.13
N LEU A 334 4.88 -4.68 -4.36
CA LEU A 334 3.45 -5.02 -4.43
C LEU A 334 2.88 -4.81 -5.85
N VAL A 335 3.44 -3.88 -6.62
CA VAL A 335 3.08 -3.61 -8.02
C VAL A 335 3.22 -4.85 -8.94
N THR A 336 3.99 -5.87 -8.53
CA THR A 336 4.16 -7.12 -9.28
C THR A 336 3.03 -8.13 -9.06
N VAL A 337 2.23 -7.98 -7.99
CA VAL A 337 1.13 -8.92 -7.65
C VAL A 337 0.09 -9.00 -8.78
N GLY A 338 -0.20 -7.88 -9.44
CA GLY A 338 -1.09 -7.85 -10.59
C GLY A 338 -0.64 -8.75 -11.74
N ALA A 339 0.67 -8.81 -12.02
CA ALA A 339 1.22 -9.68 -13.05
C ALA A 339 1.04 -11.17 -12.72
N TRP A 340 1.24 -11.57 -11.46
CA TRP A 340 0.97 -12.95 -11.02
C TRP A 340 -0.50 -13.32 -11.16
N ALA A 341 -1.41 -12.41 -10.82
CA ALA A 341 -2.84 -12.63 -10.98
C ALA A 341 -3.25 -12.73 -12.47
N ILE A 342 -2.61 -11.96 -13.37
CA ILE A 342 -2.83 -12.05 -14.82
C ILE A 342 -2.33 -13.39 -15.35
N LEU A 343 -1.16 -13.86 -14.93
CA LEU A 343 -0.70 -15.21 -15.29
C LEU A 343 -1.71 -16.27 -14.88
N ALA A 344 -2.19 -16.24 -13.63
CA ALA A 344 -3.19 -17.16 -13.15
C ALA A 344 -4.47 -17.09 -13.99
N GLY A 345 -4.96 -15.89 -14.33
CA GLY A 345 -6.15 -15.69 -15.16
C GLY A 345 -5.98 -16.21 -16.59
N ILE A 346 -4.81 -16.04 -17.20
CA ILE A 346 -4.50 -16.62 -18.52
C ILE A 346 -4.54 -18.15 -18.45
N GLY A 347 -3.92 -18.76 -17.43
CA GLY A 347 -3.97 -20.21 -17.23
C GLY A 347 -5.40 -20.72 -17.09
N LEU A 348 -6.22 -20.05 -16.29
CA LEU A 348 -7.62 -20.40 -16.03
C LEU A 348 -8.52 -20.22 -17.26
N SER A 349 -8.22 -19.28 -18.16
CA SER A 349 -9.08 -18.92 -19.27
C SER A 349 -9.30 -20.05 -20.30
N ARG A 350 -8.42 -21.04 -20.32
CA ARG A 350 -8.48 -22.19 -21.24
C ARG A 350 -9.14 -23.42 -20.63
N LEU A 351 -9.40 -23.37 -19.32
CA LEU A 351 -10.15 -24.45 -18.66
C LEU A 351 -11.65 -24.30 -18.90
N ASP A 352 -12.37 -25.38 -18.69
CA ASP A 352 -13.85 -25.34 -18.62
C ASP A 352 -14.26 -24.29 -17.56
N ALA A 353 -15.36 -23.57 -17.83
CA ALA A 353 -15.77 -22.45 -16.95
C ALA A 353 -16.05 -22.88 -15.51
N ARG A 354 -16.55 -24.11 -15.30
CA ARG A 354 -16.81 -24.67 -13.96
C ARG A 354 -15.50 -24.97 -13.24
N ILE A 355 -14.52 -25.54 -13.94
CA ILE A 355 -13.19 -25.84 -13.38
C ILE A 355 -12.49 -24.52 -13.02
N ALA A 356 -12.55 -23.50 -13.89
CA ALA A 356 -12.00 -22.19 -13.61
C ALA A 356 -12.66 -21.52 -12.39
N ALA A 357 -13.99 -21.61 -12.27
CA ALA A 357 -14.72 -21.09 -11.11
C ALA A 357 -14.34 -21.83 -9.82
N VAL A 358 -14.21 -23.15 -9.86
CA VAL A 358 -13.74 -23.96 -8.72
C VAL A 358 -12.31 -23.54 -8.33
N ALA A 359 -11.41 -23.33 -9.30
CA ALA A 359 -10.04 -22.90 -9.01
C ALA A 359 -9.99 -21.51 -8.35
N VAL A 360 -10.80 -20.55 -8.80
CA VAL A 360 -10.94 -19.25 -8.15
C VAL A 360 -11.48 -19.40 -6.72
N LEU A 361 -12.48 -20.26 -6.50
CA LEU A 361 -13.00 -20.58 -5.17
C LEU A 361 -11.93 -21.22 -4.27
N VAL A 362 -11.10 -22.11 -4.80
CA VAL A 362 -9.98 -22.71 -4.06
C VAL A 362 -8.98 -21.62 -3.63
N VAL A 363 -8.64 -20.66 -4.50
CA VAL A 363 -7.79 -19.52 -4.12
C VAL A 363 -8.43 -18.71 -2.98
N ALA A 364 -9.76 -18.48 -3.03
CA ALA A 364 -10.48 -17.79 -1.97
C ALA A 364 -10.41 -18.55 -0.63
N ILE A 365 -10.63 -19.87 -0.66
CA ILE A 365 -10.57 -20.73 0.54
C ILE A 365 -9.16 -20.76 1.13
N LEU A 366 -8.13 -20.92 0.28
CA LEU A 366 -6.74 -20.93 0.70
C LEU A 366 -6.30 -19.62 1.37
N GLY A 367 -6.86 -18.48 0.93
CA GLY A 367 -6.58 -17.18 1.49
C GLY A 367 -7.47 -16.79 2.68
N ALA A 368 -8.57 -17.51 2.95
CA ALA A 368 -9.60 -17.08 3.90
C ALA A 368 -9.07 -16.86 5.33
N GLY A 369 -8.20 -17.76 5.81
CA GLY A 369 -7.55 -17.60 7.12
C GLY A 369 -6.68 -16.34 7.19
N ASP A 370 -5.84 -16.12 6.16
CA ASP A 370 -4.96 -14.95 6.09
C ASP A 370 -5.78 -13.66 5.94
N GLN A 371 -6.91 -13.71 5.22
CA GLN A 371 -7.87 -12.58 5.12
C GLN A 371 -8.48 -12.20 6.48
N GLN A 372 -8.69 -13.13 7.40
CA GLN A 372 -9.15 -12.84 8.75
C GLN A 372 -8.02 -12.23 9.60
N VAL A 373 -6.88 -12.86 9.53
CA VAL A 373 -5.67 -12.51 10.27
C VAL A 373 -5.22 -11.06 10.02
N ILE A 374 -5.24 -10.58 8.79
CA ILE A 374 -4.88 -9.19 8.47
C ILE A 374 -5.86 -8.14 9.05
N ARG A 375 -7.00 -8.57 9.59
CA ARG A 375 -8.03 -7.71 10.21
C ARG A 375 -8.04 -7.78 11.73
N GLU A 376 -7.11 -8.51 12.34
CA GLU A 376 -6.98 -8.53 13.80
C GLU A 376 -6.38 -7.22 14.33
N PRO A 377 -6.71 -6.83 15.56
CA PRO A 377 -6.04 -5.70 16.22
C PRO A 377 -4.52 -5.86 16.16
N GLY A 378 -3.81 -4.81 15.79
CA GLY A 378 -2.34 -4.84 15.67
C GLY A 378 -1.78 -5.59 14.46
N ALA A 379 -2.60 -6.22 13.61
CA ALA A 379 -2.13 -6.98 12.44
C ALA A 379 -1.34 -6.13 11.43
N HIS A 380 -1.52 -4.82 11.46
CA HIS A 380 -0.83 -3.89 10.56
C HIS A 380 0.53 -3.46 11.10
N ASP A 381 0.80 -3.58 12.39
CA ASP A 381 2.10 -3.18 12.94
C ASP A 381 3.21 -4.17 12.55
N TRP A 382 4.36 -3.65 12.17
CA TRP A 382 5.55 -4.44 11.92
C TRP A 382 6.41 -4.45 13.20
N PRO A 383 6.86 -5.58 13.72
CA PRO A 383 6.99 -6.90 13.11
C PRO A 383 5.91 -7.93 13.46
N ALA A 384 4.71 -7.50 13.83
CA ALA A 384 3.62 -8.40 14.21
C ALA A 384 3.24 -9.43 13.12
N TYR A 385 3.67 -9.21 11.90
CA TYR A 385 3.46 -10.17 10.81
C TYR A 385 4.68 -11.10 10.62
N PRO A 386 4.50 -12.42 10.54
CA PRO A 386 3.24 -13.12 10.35
C PRO A 386 2.47 -13.27 11.66
N VAL A 387 1.17 -12.91 11.56
CA VAL A 387 0.22 -13.01 12.67
C VAL A 387 0.21 -14.39 13.30
N GLY A 388 0.00 -14.44 14.58
CA GLY A 388 0.06 -15.68 15.37
C GLY A 388 1.34 -15.83 16.19
N THR A 389 2.33 -14.98 16.03
CA THR A 389 3.54 -14.96 16.86
C THR A 389 3.36 -14.15 18.15
N GLY A 390 2.15 -13.62 18.42
CA GLY A 390 1.88 -12.76 19.57
C GLY A 390 2.67 -11.44 19.49
N GLY A 391 2.88 -10.94 18.27
CA GLY A 391 3.76 -9.81 18.00
C GLY A 391 3.45 -8.61 18.87
N ASP A 392 4.50 -7.92 19.25
CA ASP A 392 4.47 -6.73 20.09
C ASP A 392 3.93 -5.54 19.29
N TYR A 393 2.61 -5.49 19.05
CA TYR A 393 2.00 -4.26 18.56
C TYR A 393 1.76 -3.30 19.71
N ASN A 394 1.64 -2.01 19.39
CA ASN A 394 1.35 -0.99 20.37
C ASN A 394 -0.14 -0.67 20.37
N ASP A 395 -0.86 -1.07 21.43
CA ASP A 395 -2.26 -0.76 21.68
C ASP A 395 -2.42 0.73 22.06
N PHE A 396 -2.37 1.59 21.05
CA PHE A 396 -2.54 3.03 21.24
C PHE A 396 -3.95 3.40 21.67
N ALA A 397 -4.97 2.70 21.14
CA ALA A 397 -6.36 2.96 21.47
C ALA A 397 -6.65 2.57 22.93
N GLY A 398 -6.23 1.39 23.37
CA GLY A 398 -6.40 0.98 24.77
C GLY A 398 -5.66 1.87 25.76
N ALA A 399 -4.44 2.34 25.42
CA ALA A 399 -3.72 3.29 26.24
C ALA A 399 -4.42 4.67 26.30
N ALA A 400 -4.93 5.17 25.17
CA ALA A 400 -5.65 6.44 25.09
C ALA A 400 -6.98 6.37 25.86
N THR A 401 -7.78 5.32 25.67
CA THR A 401 -9.04 5.09 26.40
C THR A 401 -8.80 5.06 27.91
N PHE A 402 -7.72 4.38 28.34
CA PHE A 402 -7.37 4.34 29.77
C PHE A 402 -7.01 5.72 30.33
N VAL A 403 -6.21 6.51 29.60
CA VAL A 403 -5.87 7.89 29.99
C VAL A 403 -7.11 8.76 30.00
N ALA A 404 -7.93 8.72 28.93
CA ALA A 404 -9.15 9.53 28.78
C ALA A 404 -10.15 9.27 29.92
N GLY A 405 -10.32 8.01 30.34
CA GLY A 405 -11.23 7.63 31.44
C GLY A 405 -10.84 8.20 32.80
N GLN A 406 -9.62 8.71 32.98
CA GLN A 406 -9.12 9.21 34.27
C GLN A 406 -8.49 10.61 34.17
N ALA A 407 -8.37 11.18 32.96
CA ALA A 407 -7.81 12.49 32.74
C ALA A 407 -8.62 13.59 33.43
N LYS A 408 -7.93 14.62 33.89
CA LYS A 408 -8.52 15.81 34.52
C LYS A 408 -7.95 17.06 33.85
N ALA A 409 -8.70 18.15 33.95
CA ALA A 409 -8.21 19.45 33.48
C ALA A 409 -6.89 19.80 34.21
N GLY A 410 -5.89 20.25 33.44
CA GLY A 410 -4.56 20.58 33.95
C GLY A 410 -3.57 19.41 33.96
N ASP A 411 -3.96 18.21 33.53
CA ASP A 411 -3.02 17.10 33.37
C ASP A 411 -1.99 17.39 32.26
N GLY A 412 -0.75 16.97 32.51
CA GLY A 412 0.30 16.90 31.48
C GLY A 412 0.49 15.47 30.97
N ILE A 413 1.14 15.33 29.82
CA ILE A 413 1.52 14.03 29.25
C ILE A 413 2.93 14.06 28.68
N VAL A 414 3.66 12.96 28.85
CA VAL A 414 5.00 12.74 28.31
C VAL A 414 5.04 11.42 27.57
N TYR A 415 5.49 11.45 26.33
CA TYR A 415 5.67 10.25 25.52
C TYR A 415 7.15 9.87 25.41
N GLN A 416 7.42 8.57 25.40
CA GLN A 416 8.77 8.10 25.12
C GLN A 416 9.17 8.50 23.70
N SER A 417 10.18 9.36 23.57
CA SER A 417 10.61 9.89 22.29
C SER A 417 12.08 9.58 21.94
N LYS A 418 12.96 9.46 22.94
CA LYS A 418 14.41 9.39 22.71
C LYS A 418 14.92 8.00 22.35
N LYS A 419 14.42 6.92 22.97
CA LYS A 419 14.93 5.56 22.77
C LYS A 419 14.34 4.87 21.53
N ALA A 420 13.12 5.20 21.16
CA ALA A 420 12.40 4.59 20.04
C ALA A 420 11.38 5.58 19.43
N PRO A 421 11.84 6.72 18.86
CA PRO A 421 10.92 7.73 18.29
C PRO A 421 10.11 7.15 17.14
N TRP A 422 10.65 6.15 16.42
CA TRP A 422 9.99 5.44 15.32
C TRP A 422 8.75 4.64 15.75
N LEU A 423 8.52 4.42 17.05
CA LEU A 423 7.29 3.80 17.55
C LEU A 423 6.07 4.72 17.47
N MET A 424 6.26 6.02 17.23
CA MET A 424 5.18 7.01 17.06
C MET A 424 4.19 7.10 18.23
N ILE A 425 4.64 6.80 19.47
CA ILE A 425 3.77 6.74 20.66
C ILE A 425 2.99 8.04 20.84
N GLY A 426 3.67 9.20 20.68
CA GLY A 426 3.00 10.50 20.78
C GLY A 426 1.88 10.67 19.78
N TYR A 427 2.11 10.32 18.51
CA TYR A 427 1.08 10.42 17.48
C TYR A 427 -0.07 9.43 17.67
N GLY A 428 0.24 8.19 18.10
CA GLY A 428 -0.79 7.21 18.43
C GLY A 428 -1.70 7.71 19.53
N LEU A 429 -1.13 8.15 20.65
CA LEU A 429 -1.93 8.69 21.76
C LEU A 429 -2.69 9.97 21.36
N GLN A 430 -2.05 10.92 20.67
CA GLN A 430 -2.71 12.16 20.21
C GLN A 430 -3.92 11.86 19.30
N TYR A 431 -3.75 10.89 18.37
CA TYR A 431 -4.84 10.50 17.47
C TYR A 431 -6.06 9.97 18.22
N TYR A 432 -5.86 9.03 19.16
CA TYR A 432 -6.97 8.39 19.88
C TYR A 432 -7.48 9.27 21.03
N LEU A 433 -6.62 9.96 21.80
CA LEU A 433 -7.06 10.88 22.86
C LEU A 433 -7.97 11.99 22.33
N ALA A 434 -7.65 12.57 21.16
CA ALA A 434 -8.51 13.59 20.57
C ALA A 434 -9.95 13.12 20.30
N ARG A 435 -10.17 11.80 20.25
CA ARG A 435 -11.47 11.15 19.99
C ARG A 435 -12.13 10.58 21.23
N ASP A 436 -11.33 10.13 22.20
CA ASP A 436 -11.80 9.39 23.38
C ASP A 436 -12.03 10.30 24.59
N MET A 437 -11.52 11.56 24.56
CA MET A 437 -11.67 12.47 25.70
C MET A 437 -13.14 12.79 25.97
N PRO A 438 -13.56 12.73 27.26
CA PRO A 438 -14.90 13.14 27.66
C PRO A 438 -15.19 14.62 27.32
N HIS A 439 -16.44 14.93 26.99
CA HIS A 439 -16.84 16.30 26.72
C HIS A 439 -16.47 17.25 27.85
N GLY A 440 -15.78 18.33 27.53
CA GLY A 440 -15.37 19.35 28.49
C GLY A 440 -14.06 19.08 29.23
N VAL A 441 -13.44 17.90 29.05
CA VAL A 441 -12.10 17.60 29.58
C VAL A 441 -11.08 17.84 28.46
N PRO A 442 -10.12 18.78 28.63
CA PRO A 442 -9.11 19.04 27.62
C PRO A 442 -8.14 17.87 27.52
N VAL A 443 -7.59 17.62 26.33
CA VAL A 443 -6.48 16.67 26.14
C VAL A 443 -5.29 17.09 27.01
N PRO A 444 -4.63 16.16 27.73
CA PRO A 444 -3.44 16.46 28.51
C PRO A 444 -2.37 17.19 27.69
N ARG A 445 -1.75 18.22 28.28
CA ARG A 445 -0.75 19.05 27.59
C ARG A 445 0.54 18.27 27.35
N ASP A 446 1.05 18.25 26.13
CA ASP A 446 2.36 17.68 25.81
C ASP A 446 3.47 18.45 26.55
N LEU A 447 4.22 17.72 27.39
CA LEU A 447 5.31 18.29 28.16
C LEU A 447 6.67 18.06 27.51
N PHE A 448 7.65 18.89 27.87
CA PHE A 448 9.03 18.82 27.40
C PHE A 448 9.20 19.00 25.88
N ILE A 449 8.22 19.59 25.19
CA ILE A 449 8.29 19.93 23.77
C ILE A 449 8.58 21.42 23.62
N ALA A 450 9.70 21.75 22.96
CA ALA A 450 10.08 23.12 22.61
C ALA A 450 9.40 23.58 21.31
N GLN A 451 9.30 22.69 20.34
CA GLN A 451 8.61 22.91 19.07
C GLN A 451 7.87 21.64 18.67
N THR A 452 6.63 21.79 18.21
CA THR A 452 5.91 20.68 17.62
C THR A 452 6.62 20.22 16.34
N ALA A 453 6.39 18.98 15.92
CA ALA A 453 6.97 18.47 14.69
C ALA A 453 6.57 19.30 13.45
N ALA A 454 5.35 19.85 13.45
CA ALA A 454 4.86 20.73 12.38
C ALA A 454 5.61 22.07 12.35
N GLN A 455 5.90 22.68 13.51
CA GLN A 455 6.69 23.91 13.63
C GLN A 455 8.16 23.68 13.22
N ALA A 456 8.73 22.55 13.59
CA ALA A 456 10.10 22.18 13.23
C ALA A 456 10.27 21.72 11.79
N GLY A 457 9.17 21.47 11.04
CA GLY A 457 9.22 20.92 9.68
C GLY A 457 9.80 19.50 9.62
N THR A 458 9.62 18.70 10.67
CA THR A 458 10.21 17.36 10.82
C THR A 458 9.14 16.33 11.17
N LEU A 459 9.51 15.04 11.22
CA LEU A 459 8.60 13.99 11.67
C LEU A 459 8.43 13.95 13.19
N TYR A 460 9.43 14.39 13.95
CA TYR A 460 9.43 14.33 15.40
C TYR A 460 9.49 15.73 16.01
N PRO A 461 8.90 15.96 17.21
CA PRO A 461 8.99 17.23 17.90
C PRO A 461 10.42 17.49 18.39
N VAL A 462 10.77 18.76 18.53
CA VAL A 462 12.01 19.19 19.17
C VAL A 462 11.81 19.25 20.67
N LEU A 463 12.61 18.49 21.40
CA LEU A 463 12.53 18.45 22.86
C LEU A 463 13.22 19.66 23.51
N CYS A 464 12.73 20.05 24.69
CA CYS A 464 13.32 21.10 25.49
C CYS A 464 14.75 20.76 25.90
N LYS A 465 15.68 21.69 25.67
CA LYS A 465 17.08 21.57 26.12
C LYS A 465 17.18 21.55 27.65
N HIS A 466 16.32 22.34 28.33
CA HIS A 466 16.24 22.47 29.79
C HIS A 466 14.85 21.99 30.26
N PRO A 467 14.65 20.68 30.52
CA PRO A 467 13.33 20.13 30.84
C PRO A 467 12.64 20.79 32.05
N ALA A 468 13.40 21.21 33.08
CA ALA A 468 12.82 21.88 34.22
C ALA A 468 12.10 23.20 33.85
N ALA A 469 12.58 23.92 32.84
CA ALA A 469 11.94 25.16 32.39
C ALA A 469 10.67 24.89 31.52
N CYS A 470 10.50 23.68 31.02
CA CYS A 470 9.33 23.26 30.23
C CYS A 470 8.29 22.47 31.05
N LEU A 471 8.61 22.19 32.30
CA LEU A 471 7.70 21.63 33.28
C LEU A 471 6.94 22.78 33.95
N GLY A 472 5.63 22.75 33.90
CA GLY A 472 4.77 23.72 34.54
C GLY A 472 4.32 23.28 35.95
N ALA A 473 3.19 23.81 36.38
CA ALA A 473 2.61 23.48 37.68
C ALA A 473 1.50 22.39 37.54
N GLU A 474 1.65 21.47 36.61
CA GLU A 474 0.68 20.38 36.40
C GLU A 474 0.54 19.55 37.68
N PRO A 475 -0.70 19.35 38.21
CA PRO A 475 -0.91 18.54 39.40
C PRO A 475 -0.64 17.06 39.13
N ARG A 476 -0.83 16.63 37.89
CA ARG A 476 -0.68 15.22 37.47
C ARG A 476 -0.02 15.15 36.09
N ILE A 477 0.80 14.12 35.91
CA ILE A 477 1.50 13.87 34.65
C ILE A 477 1.34 12.40 34.24
N TRP A 478 0.86 12.19 33.04
CA TRP A 478 0.86 10.92 32.39
C TRP A 478 2.21 10.66 31.72
N VAL A 479 2.80 9.49 31.90
CA VAL A 479 4.02 9.06 31.20
C VAL A 479 3.73 7.77 30.46
N VAL A 480 3.93 7.77 29.14
CA VAL A 480 3.67 6.61 28.28
C VAL A 480 4.96 6.11 27.66
N GLY A 481 5.29 4.85 27.89
CA GLY A 481 6.51 4.22 27.39
C GLY A 481 6.23 2.91 26.66
N SER A 482 7.19 2.50 25.80
CA SER A 482 7.12 1.24 25.04
C SER A 482 7.44 0.02 25.90
N GLY A 483 6.73 -1.06 25.65
CA GLY A 483 6.93 -2.33 26.33
C GLY A 483 6.48 -2.34 27.78
N ARG A 484 6.85 -3.39 28.50
CA ARG A 484 6.50 -3.55 29.91
C ARG A 484 7.56 -2.90 30.78
N GLN A 485 7.29 -1.68 31.27
CA GLN A 485 8.21 -0.91 32.11
C GLN A 485 7.79 -0.98 33.58
N LYS A 486 8.79 -0.96 34.49
CA LYS A 486 8.58 -0.95 35.95
C LYS A 486 8.63 0.46 36.54
N SER A 487 9.11 1.43 35.78
CA SER A 487 9.31 2.81 36.25
C SER A 487 9.15 3.80 35.10
N PRO A 488 8.49 4.96 35.31
CA PRO A 488 8.35 6.02 34.31
C PRO A 488 9.70 6.59 33.85
N TYR A 489 10.72 6.47 34.66
CA TYR A 489 12.07 6.93 34.34
C TYR A 489 12.76 6.12 33.24
N GLN A 490 12.22 4.96 32.86
CA GLN A 490 12.65 4.18 31.70
C GLN A 490 12.14 4.78 30.38
N ALA A 491 11.00 5.48 30.41
CA ALA A 491 10.38 6.12 29.25
C ALA A 491 10.98 7.49 28.94
N VAL A 492 11.44 8.21 29.95
CA VAL A 492 11.92 9.59 29.83
C VAL A 492 13.46 9.68 29.79
N THR A 493 13.98 10.82 29.34
CA THR A 493 15.44 11.09 29.40
C THR A 493 15.90 11.32 30.84
N ALA A 494 17.20 11.17 31.10
CA ALA A 494 17.75 11.42 32.43
C ALA A 494 17.45 12.84 32.94
N ALA A 495 17.53 13.85 32.05
CA ALA A 495 17.23 15.24 32.38
C ALA A 495 15.76 15.48 32.71
N GLN A 496 14.84 14.88 31.94
CA GLN A 496 13.39 14.91 32.22
C GLN A 496 13.08 14.23 33.55
N GLY A 497 13.65 13.01 33.76
CA GLY A 497 13.49 12.30 35.02
C GLY A 497 14.03 13.05 36.24
N LYS A 498 15.13 13.81 36.09
CA LYS A 498 15.64 14.69 37.13
C LYS A 498 14.67 15.85 37.43
N ALA A 499 14.08 16.46 36.38
CA ALA A 499 13.08 17.51 36.55
C ALA A 499 11.82 17.00 37.28
N LEU A 500 11.30 15.84 36.89
CA LEU A 500 10.14 15.24 37.55
C LEU A 500 10.39 14.93 39.02
N ARG A 501 11.57 14.41 39.38
CA ARG A 501 11.93 14.15 40.78
C ARG A 501 12.11 15.41 41.61
N ALA A 502 12.71 16.47 41.01
CA ALA A 502 12.92 17.73 41.70
C ALA A 502 11.60 18.43 42.08
N GLU A 503 10.54 18.18 41.33
CA GLU A 503 9.19 18.69 41.57
C GLU A 503 8.31 17.68 42.35
N HIS A 504 8.90 16.69 43.02
CA HIS A 504 8.29 15.76 43.93
C HIS A 504 7.14 14.91 43.32
N TYR A 505 7.22 14.59 41.99
CA TYR A 505 6.25 13.71 41.36
C TYR A 505 6.47 12.25 41.77
N GLN A 506 5.40 11.63 42.29
CA GLN A 506 5.35 10.21 42.68
C GLN A 506 4.39 9.41 41.82
N VAL A 507 4.73 8.14 41.56
CA VAL A 507 3.88 7.22 40.78
C VAL A 507 2.70 6.80 41.64
N THR A 508 1.49 7.14 41.19
CA THR A 508 0.24 6.77 41.87
C THR A 508 -0.52 5.65 41.17
N LEU A 509 -0.21 5.41 39.87
CA LEU A 509 -0.88 4.36 39.10
C LEU A 509 0.03 3.85 37.98
N ILE A 510 -0.06 2.56 37.68
CA ILE A 510 0.61 1.89 36.57
C ILE A 510 -0.42 1.02 35.84
N LYS A 511 -0.52 1.15 34.53
CA LYS A 511 -1.31 0.31 33.66
C LYS A 511 -0.45 -0.24 32.52
N HIS A 512 -0.52 -1.54 32.33
CA HIS A 512 0.06 -2.20 31.16
C HIS A 512 -1.04 -2.49 30.16
N VAL A 513 -0.85 -2.09 28.92
CA VAL A 513 -1.60 -2.54 27.74
C VAL A 513 -0.63 -3.25 26.79
N GLN A 514 -1.13 -3.84 25.72
CA GLN A 514 -0.24 -4.52 24.77
C GLN A 514 0.79 -3.52 24.18
N GLY A 515 2.07 -3.85 24.31
CA GLY A 515 3.18 -3.05 23.77
C GLY A 515 3.46 -1.73 24.49
N LEU A 516 2.64 -1.29 25.47
CA LEU A 516 2.81 0.00 26.15
C LEU A 516 2.62 -0.11 27.67
N THR A 517 3.27 0.82 28.39
CA THR A 517 3.01 1.06 29.81
C THR A 517 2.66 2.53 30.02
N VAL A 518 1.54 2.75 30.72
CA VAL A 518 1.03 4.07 31.12
C VAL A 518 1.24 4.24 32.63
N PHE A 519 1.88 5.32 33.02
CA PHE A 519 2.06 5.73 34.41
C PHE A 519 1.29 7.02 34.66
N LEU A 520 0.67 7.14 35.84
CA LEU A 520 0.20 8.41 36.36
C LEU A 520 1.12 8.84 37.51
N LEU A 521 1.65 10.04 37.40
CA LEU A 521 2.42 10.69 38.44
C LEU A 521 1.61 11.84 39.03
N THR A 522 1.61 11.95 40.34
CA THR A 522 0.93 13.03 41.06
C THR A 522 1.99 13.81 41.84
N ARG A 523 1.89 15.14 41.80
CA ARG A 523 2.78 16.02 42.58
C ARG A 523 2.36 15.97 44.03
N GLU A 524 3.31 15.71 44.93
CA GLU A 524 3.07 15.88 46.36
C GLU A 524 2.97 17.39 46.69
N PRO A 525 2.04 17.79 47.59
CA PRO A 525 1.86 19.15 47.98
C PRO A 525 3.11 19.74 48.66
#